data_3cbc10b98c2560e3d2e63b6456e83c3b
#
_entry.id   3cbc10b98c2560e3d2e63b6456e83c3b
#
_cell.length_a   1.000
_cell.length_b   1.000
_cell.length_c   1.000
_cell.angle_alpha   90.00
_cell.angle_beta   90.00
_cell.angle_gamma   90.00
#
_symmetry.space_group_name_H-M   'P 1'
#
loop_
_entity.id
_entity.type
_entity.pdbx_description
1 polymer ?
#
loop_
_entity_poly.entity_id
_entity_poly.type
_entity_poly.pdbx_seq_one_letter_code
_entity_poly.pdbx_strand_id
1 'polypeptide(L)'
;MDEQKNVFGEPLQTCSDRPITGFYRTGCCHTGADDVGLHTVCVEVTAEFLAFSKARGNDLSTPHPEFGFPGLEAGDRWCLCAARWREAFEAGSAPRVILGATHEATLDIVDLQNLKRFALDLA
;
A
#
# COMPACT_ATOMS: atom_id res chain seq x y z
N MET A 1 0.60 20.01 -3.80
CA MET A 1 1.58 18.93 -3.96
C MET A 1 1.80 18.69 -5.44
N ASP A 2 3.05 18.52 -5.85
CA ASP A 2 3.35 18.25 -7.24
C ASP A 2 2.67 16.97 -7.71
N GLU A 3 2.34 16.93 -8.99
CA GLU A 3 1.73 15.74 -9.56
C GLU A 3 2.70 14.55 -9.47
N GLN A 4 2.24 13.49 -8.81
CA GLN A 4 3.01 12.26 -8.67
C GLN A 4 2.43 11.19 -9.60
N LYS A 5 3.28 10.25 -10.00
CA LYS A 5 2.95 9.26 -11.02
C LYS A 5 2.82 7.87 -10.42
N ASN A 6 1.95 7.06 -11.04
CA ASN A 6 1.84 5.66 -10.72
C ASN A 6 2.90 4.84 -11.50
N VAL A 7 2.88 3.53 -11.32
CA VAL A 7 3.86 2.62 -11.94
C VAL A 7 3.77 2.57 -13.46
N PHE A 8 2.71 3.15 -14.06
CA PHE A 8 2.57 3.26 -15.51
C PHE A 8 3.06 4.62 -16.03
N GLY A 9 3.53 5.50 -15.15
CA GLY A 9 3.91 6.86 -15.54
C GLY A 9 2.73 7.80 -15.73
N GLU A 10 1.54 7.42 -15.28
CA GLU A 10 0.31 8.21 -15.37
C GLU A 10 0.03 8.87 -14.02
N PRO A 11 -0.88 9.87 -13.97
CA PRO A 11 -1.23 10.49 -12.69
C PRO A 11 -1.68 9.46 -11.66
N LEU A 12 -1.19 9.61 -10.43
CA LEU A 12 -1.50 8.70 -9.33
C LEU A 12 -2.98 8.78 -8.97
N GLN A 13 -3.66 7.63 -8.96
CA GLN A 13 -5.07 7.54 -8.60
C GLN A 13 -5.24 7.45 -7.08
N THR A 14 -6.44 7.78 -6.61
CA THR A 14 -6.80 7.62 -5.19
C THR A 14 -6.75 6.15 -4.80
N CYS A 15 -6.13 5.86 -3.67
CA CYS A 15 -6.09 4.50 -3.10
C CYS A 15 -7.32 4.26 -2.22
N SER A 16 -7.54 5.08 -1.21
CA SER A 16 -8.72 4.96 -0.34
C SER A 16 -9.00 6.25 0.41
N ASP A 17 -10.31 6.58 0.51
CA ASP A 17 -10.80 7.65 1.38
C ASP A 17 -11.42 7.09 2.66
N ARG A 18 -11.77 5.79 2.67
CA ARG A 18 -12.38 5.11 3.82
C ARG A 18 -11.86 3.69 3.93
N PRO A 19 -10.88 3.44 4.80
CA PRO A 19 -10.19 4.43 5.67
C PRO A 19 -9.34 5.39 4.84
N ILE A 20 -9.17 6.62 5.33
CA ILE A 20 -8.25 7.56 4.70
C ILE A 20 -6.84 6.99 4.82
N THR A 21 -6.09 6.99 3.73
CA THR A 21 -4.78 6.35 3.67
C THR A 21 -3.71 7.30 3.12
N GLY A 22 -2.48 6.79 3.10
CA GLY A 22 -1.32 7.52 2.62
C GLY A 22 -0.50 8.10 3.77
N PHE A 23 0.80 8.23 3.55
CA PHE A 23 1.69 8.81 4.55
C PHE A 23 1.21 10.22 4.95
N TYR A 24 0.73 10.99 3.97
CA TYR A 24 0.21 12.34 4.21
C TYR A 24 -1.31 12.38 4.43
N ARG A 25 -1.98 11.25 4.46
CA ARG A 25 -3.43 11.12 4.64
C ARG A 25 -4.25 11.91 3.59
N THR A 26 -3.78 11.86 2.35
CA THR A 26 -4.47 12.49 1.21
C THR A 26 -5.46 11.55 0.51
N GLY A 27 -5.46 10.26 0.87
CA GLY A 27 -6.19 9.22 0.16
C GLY A 27 -5.37 8.59 -0.96
N CYS A 28 -4.26 9.21 -1.34
CA CYS A 28 -3.34 8.73 -2.36
C CYS A 28 -2.02 8.30 -1.73
N CYS A 29 -1.32 7.39 -2.39
CA CYS A 29 -0.01 6.91 -1.92
C CYS A 29 1.11 7.88 -2.32
N HIS A 30 0.91 9.17 -2.01
CA HIS A 30 1.92 10.20 -2.20
C HIS A 30 3.14 9.93 -1.32
N THR A 31 4.32 10.28 -1.80
CA THR A 31 5.55 10.11 -1.05
C THR A 31 6.45 11.34 -1.19
N GLY A 32 7.46 11.42 -0.35
CA GLY A 32 8.42 12.50 -0.32
C GLY A 32 9.60 12.11 0.56
N ALA A 33 10.56 13.03 0.74
CA ALA A 33 11.80 12.76 1.44
C ALA A 33 11.60 12.34 2.90
N ASP A 34 10.51 12.75 3.53
CA ASP A 34 10.20 12.40 4.93
C ASP A 34 9.48 11.06 5.06
N ASP A 35 9.03 10.47 3.96
CA ASP A 35 8.42 9.13 3.95
C ASP A 35 9.51 8.07 3.75
N VAL A 36 10.28 7.84 4.79
CA VAL A 36 11.42 6.92 4.75
C VAL A 36 10.98 5.49 4.44
N GLY A 37 9.79 5.11 4.92
CA GLY A 37 9.24 3.76 4.70
C GLY A 37 8.67 3.53 3.33
N LEU A 38 8.57 4.57 2.47
CA LEU A 38 7.95 4.48 1.14
C LEU A 38 6.59 3.80 1.19
N HIS A 39 5.61 4.48 1.79
CA HIS A 39 4.23 4.00 1.87
C HIS A 39 3.52 4.20 0.53
N THR A 40 3.97 3.47 -0.47
CA THR A 40 3.72 3.76 -1.89
C THR A 40 2.90 2.71 -2.62
N VAL A 41 2.66 1.54 -2.01
CA VAL A 41 1.91 0.46 -2.66
C VAL A 41 0.45 0.51 -2.23
N CYS A 42 -0.45 0.78 -3.16
CA CYS A 42 -1.88 0.67 -2.86
C CYS A 42 -2.28 -0.79 -2.91
N VAL A 43 -2.71 -1.32 -1.78
CA VAL A 43 -3.12 -2.73 -1.65
C VAL A 43 -4.56 -2.84 -1.20
N GLU A 44 -5.20 -3.96 -1.56
CA GLU A 44 -6.44 -4.40 -0.95
C GLU A 44 -6.07 -5.53 -0.01
N VAL A 45 -6.18 -5.29 1.31
CA VAL A 45 -5.69 -6.22 2.31
C VAL A 45 -6.59 -7.45 2.41
N THR A 46 -5.96 -8.57 2.76
CA THR A 46 -6.62 -9.84 3.03
C THR A 46 -6.44 -10.20 4.49
N ALA A 47 -7.30 -11.08 5.00
CA ALA A 47 -7.16 -11.57 6.38
C ALA A 47 -5.79 -12.24 6.58
N GLU A 48 -5.33 -13.01 5.58
CA GLU A 48 -4.02 -13.67 5.61
C GLU A 48 -2.89 -12.66 5.71
N PHE A 49 -2.91 -11.62 4.88
CA PHE A 49 -1.87 -10.59 4.93
C PHE A 49 -1.88 -9.86 6.28
N LEU A 50 -3.06 -9.50 6.78
CA LEU A 50 -3.16 -8.78 8.06
C LEU A 50 -2.56 -9.58 9.22
N ALA A 51 -2.82 -10.89 9.25
CA ALA A 51 -2.26 -11.79 10.25
C ALA A 51 -0.74 -11.90 10.11
N PHE A 52 -0.26 -12.04 8.87
CA PHE A 52 1.17 -12.09 8.57
C PHE A 52 1.88 -10.80 9.01
N SER A 53 1.31 -9.67 8.64
CA SER A 53 1.87 -8.34 8.95
C SER A 53 1.97 -8.12 10.47
N LYS A 54 0.92 -8.48 11.19
CA LYS A 54 0.90 -8.38 12.66
C LYS A 54 2.01 -9.23 13.27
N ALA A 55 2.16 -10.47 12.79
CA ALA A 55 3.18 -11.40 13.28
C ALA A 55 4.60 -10.90 13.01
N ARG A 56 4.77 -10.08 11.97
CA ARG A 56 6.07 -9.50 11.59
C ARG A 56 6.30 -8.10 12.17
N GLY A 57 5.48 -7.69 13.13
CA GLY A 57 5.68 -6.44 13.86
C GLY A 57 5.03 -5.22 13.25
N ASN A 58 4.19 -5.38 12.23
CA ASN A 58 3.45 -4.28 11.60
C ASN A 58 1.94 -4.55 11.73
N ASP A 59 1.41 -4.29 12.93
CA ASP A 59 -0.01 -4.52 13.23
C ASP A 59 -0.88 -3.43 12.59
N LEU A 60 -1.60 -3.79 11.53
CA LEU A 60 -2.51 -2.89 10.83
C LEU A 60 -3.97 -3.10 11.25
N SER A 61 -4.25 -4.09 12.09
CA SER A 61 -5.61 -4.48 12.47
C SER A 61 -6.13 -3.79 13.72
N THR A 62 -5.24 -3.42 14.64
CA THR A 62 -5.64 -2.81 15.92
C THR A 62 -5.95 -1.33 15.71
N PRO A 63 -7.16 -0.88 16.12
CA PRO A 63 -7.49 0.55 16.03
C PRO A 63 -6.60 1.39 16.94
N HIS A 64 -6.29 2.60 16.46
CA HIS A 64 -5.57 3.63 17.23
C HIS A 64 -6.35 4.93 17.12
N PRO A 65 -7.45 5.08 17.91
CA PRO A 65 -8.33 6.26 17.83
C PRO A 65 -7.59 7.57 18.05
N GLU A 66 -6.53 7.57 18.88
CA GLU A 66 -5.71 8.75 19.14
C GLU A 66 -5.04 9.30 17.86
N PHE A 67 -4.89 8.48 16.83
CA PHE A 67 -4.33 8.88 15.53
C PHE A 67 -5.39 8.88 14.42
N GLY A 68 -6.67 8.68 14.79
CA GLY A 68 -7.74 8.58 13.79
C GLY A 68 -7.64 7.33 12.92
N PHE A 69 -6.95 6.30 13.39
CA PHE A 69 -6.77 5.05 12.65
C PHE A 69 -7.79 4.00 13.12
N PRO A 70 -8.71 3.58 12.23
CA PRO A 70 -9.79 2.65 12.65
C PRO A 70 -9.37 1.18 12.72
N GLY A 71 -8.16 0.83 12.31
CA GLY A 71 -7.75 -0.55 12.07
C GLY A 71 -8.26 -1.04 10.73
N LEU A 72 -7.53 -1.92 10.08
CA LEU A 72 -7.90 -2.46 8.77
C LEU A 72 -8.60 -3.80 8.91
N GLU A 73 -9.57 -4.02 8.02
CA GLU A 73 -10.26 -5.29 7.85
C GLU A 73 -10.02 -5.78 6.43
N ALA A 74 -10.22 -7.08 6.19
CA ALA A 74 -10.09 -7.64 4.85
C ALA A 74 -10.99 -6.88 3.87
N GLY A 75 -10.45 -6.51 2.72
CA GLY A 75 -11.13 -5.70 1.71
C GLY A 75 -10.82 -4.21 1.76
N ASP A 76 -10.27 -3.73 2.86
CA ASP A 76 -9.85 -2.32 2.95
C ASP A 76 -8.64 -2.07 2.06
N ARG A 77 -8.52 -0.83 1.55
CA ARG A 77 -7.36 -0.42 0.76
C ARG A 77 -6.45 0.46 1.60
N TRP A 78 -5.16 0.31 1.37
CA TRP A 78 -4.16 0.98 2.20
C TRP A 78 -2.88 1.24 1.41
N CYS A 79 -2.22 2.36 1.68
CA CYS A 79 -0.90 2.64 1.15
C CYS A 79 0.15 1.96 2.03
N LEU A 80 0.60 0.80 1.58
CA LEU A 80 1.52 -0.05 2.32
C LEU A 80 2.97 0.33 2.05
N CYS A 81 3.83 0.20 3.04
CA CYS A 81 5.27 0.30 2.89
C CYS A 81 5.76 -0.71 1.85
N ALA A 82 6.54 -0.24 0.88
CA ALA A 82 7.01 -1.09 -0.23
C ALA A 82 7.82 -2.29 0.27
N ALA A 83 8.68 -2.09 1.27
CA ALA A 83 9.47 -3.19 1.84
C ALA A 83 8.59 -4.21 2.57
N ARG A 84 7.48 -3.78 3.17
CA ARG A 84 6.53 -4.69 3.81
C ARG A 84 5.77 -5.52 2.78
N TRP A 85 5.44 -4.93 1.63
CA TRP A 85 4.83 -5.69 0.55
C TRP A 85 5.79 -6.76 0.03
N ARG A 86 7.05 -6.38 -0.19
CA ARG A 86 8.09 -7.31 -0.64
C ARG A 86 8.28 -8.46 0.34
N GLU A 87 8.33 -8.17 1.63
CA GLU A 87 8.44 -9.19 2.68
C GLU A 87 7.28 -10.19 2.58
N ALA A 88 6.04 -9.69 2.46
CA ALA A 88 4.86 -10.54 2.33
C ALA A 88 4.89 -11.34 1.03
N PHE A 89 5.34 -10.73 -0.06
CA PHE A 89 5.47 -11.41 -1.36
C PHE A 89 6.45 -12.59 -1.26
N GLU A 90 7.59 -12.38 -0.65
CA GLU A 90 8.62 -13.43 -0.48
C GLU A 90 8.12 -14.56 0.42
N ALA A 91 7.22 -14.27 1.34
CA ALA A 91 6.64 -15.26 2.25
C ALA A 91 5.35 -15.90 1.72
N GLY A 92 4.87 -15.49 0.54
CA GLY A 92 3.65 -16.05 -0.04
C GLY A 92 2.36 -15.50 0.54
N SER A 93 2.39 -14.34 1.21
CA SER A 93 1.24 -13.73 1.88
C SER A 93 0.93 -12.32 1.39
N ALA A 94 1.41 -11.93 0.21
CA ALA A 94 1.22 -10.58 -0.30
C ALA A 94 -0.26 -10.27 -0.58
N PRO A 95 -0.71 -9.05 -0.24
CA PRO A 95 -2.06 -8.61 -0.59
C PRO A 95 -2.14 -8.20 -2.06
N ARG A 96 -3.36 -8.05 -2.57
CA ARG A 96 -3.60 -7.61 -3.95
C ARG A 96 -3.19 -6.15 -4.10
N VAL A 97 -2.84 -5.77 -5.34
CA VAL A 97 -2.28 -4.44 -5.66
C VAL A 97 -3.20 -3.71 -6.64
N ILE A 98 -3.38 -2.41 -6.42
CA ILE A 98 -4.01 -1.53 -7.39
C ILE A 98 -2.89 -0.71 -8.04
N LEU A 99 -2.51 -1.09 -9.26
CA LEU A 99 -1.35 -0.52 -9.94
C LEU A 99 -1.54 0.98 -10.24
N GLY A 100 -2.74 1.38 -10.65
CA GLY A 100 -3.04 2.78 -10.96
C GLY A 100 -2.93 3.71 -9.77
N ALA A 101 -2.98 3.17 -8.55
CA ALA A 101 -2.85 3.91 -7.30
C ALA A 101 -1.54 3.61 -6.56
N THR A 102 -0.62 2.88 -7.20
CA THR A 102 0.70 2.55 -6.66
C THR A 102 1.73 3.49 -7.25
N HIS A 103 2.46 4.19 -6.37
CA HIS A 103 3.44 5.19 -6.77
C HIS A 103 4.64 4.55 -7.47
N GLU A 104 5.17 5.22 -8.49
CA GLU A 104 6.32 4.73 -9.26
C GLU A 104 7.56 4.46 -8.40
N ALA A 105 7.72 5.15 -7.28
CA ALA A 105 8.86 4.94 -6.37
C ALA A 105 8.90 3.51 -5.79
N THR A 106 7.77 2.78 -5.81
CA THR A 106 7.72 1.37 -5.42
C THR A 106 8.71 0.54 -6.24
N LEU A 107 8.95 0.94 -7.50
CA LEU A 107 9.82 0.19 -8.40
C LEU A 107 11.29 0.22 -8.01
N ASP A 108 11.68 1.10 -7.08
CA ASP A 108 13.01 1.09 -6.49
C ASP A 108 13.21 -0.09 -5.54
N ILE A 109 12.12 -0.67 -5.04
CA ILE A 109 12.13 -1.73 -4.03
C ILE A 109 11.62 -3.05 -4.61
N VAL A 110 10.58 -3.01 -5.48
CA VAL A 110 9.87 -4.19 -5.98
C VAL A 110 9.81 -4.16 -7.50
N ASP A 111 10.06 -5.31 -8.12
CA ASP A 111 9.92 -5.44 -9.58
C ASP A 111 8.46 -5.30 -10.01
N LEU A 112 8.24 -4.58 -11.10
CA LEU A 112 6.89 -4.39 -11.64
C LEU A 112 6.21 -5.73 -11.97
N GLN A 113 6.96 -6.71 -12.47
CA GLN A 113 6.41 -8.03 -12.78
C GLN A 113 5.79 -8.71 -11.56
N ASN A 114 6.40 -8.53 -10.39
CA ASN A 114 5.87 -9.11 -9.15
C ASN A 114 4.58 -8.41 -8.72
N LEU A 115 4.52 -7.09 -8.87
CA LEU A 115 3.30 -6.34 -8.60
C LEU A 115 2.16 -6.76 -9.54
N LYS A 116 2.46 -6.92 -10.83
CA LYS A 116 1.47 -7.33 -11.83
C LYS A 116 0.81 -8.67 -11.51
N ARG A 117 1.55 -9.59 -10.92
CA ARG A 117 1.01 -10.91 -10.54
C ARG A 117 -0.12 -10.80 -9.51
N PHE A 118 -0.17 -9.71 -8.75
CA PHE A 118 -1.16 -9.49 -7.71
C PHE A 118 -2.14 -8.37 -8.04
N ALA A 119 -2.08 -7.83 -9.25
CA ALA A 119 -2.87 -6.67 -9.63
C ALA A 119 -4.34 -6.99 -9.78
N LEU A 120 -5.19 -6.09 -9.27
CA LEU A 120 -6.64 -6.16 -9.43
C LEU A 120 -7.09 -5.37 -10.68
N ASP A 121 -6.31 -4.40 -11.11
CA ASP A 121 -6.64 -3.47 -12.20
C ASP A 121 -5.82 -3.71 -13.46
N LEU A 122 -5.42 -4.94 -13.68
CA LEU A 122 -4.71 -5.33 -14.90
C LEU A 122 -5.60 -6.30 -15.68
N ALA A 123 -5.97 -5.89 -16.88
CA ALA A 123 -6.82 -6.72 -17.75
C ALA A 123 -6.03 -7.88 -18.37
#